data_e3e834ff67b709c473ac8777591912dc
#
_entry.id   e3e834ff67b709c473ac8777591912dc
#
_cell.length_a   1.000
_cell.length_b   1.000
_cell.length_c   1.000
_cell.angle_alpha   90.00
_cell.angle_beta   90.00
_cell.angle_gamma   90.00
#
_symmetry.space_group_name_H-M   'P 1'
#
loop_
_entity.id
_entity.type
_entity.pdbx_description
1 polymer ?
#
loop_
_entity_poly.entity_id
_entity_poly.type
_entity_poly.pdbx_seq_one_letter_code
_entity_poly.pdbx_strand_id
1 'polypeptide(L)'
;MEPRIENTSKSIEVINQWYKSAVATAIIGGVFSVVIVALIVANYFQSWVVNAKREKQLETLKVEIRSQPDTPDYSVRGQAQQLIERIRQLDLQIRRCRIRGLDFSRKGGYLLVGSVAVLLIGVRWAGTIKKKLPSPNKNIRGQAPAPYRVRGKLGGLGDRLDAQVCQAVCARWAITTSITVLLLAALFLALRPAIDFGQIAVTSDFYPKPSDIIKNWPRFRGPGGLGVSAYTNVPVSWDPKTGEGILWKSKVPLPGHNSPVVWNDRIFLSGADANKCEVYCFDALSGKLLWTGPVVSVVQGGAKRPLELSESGAGYASPTVVTDGRRVCAIFATGDVGCFDLQGKNLWTRNLGTPDSAYGYASSLEIYRNLLLIQYDQGIAEDQKSKLMALNVSSGVTIWETKRPVPNSWASPIVAKIGERYQVITCGDPWVIAYDPSNGAELWRAKCIGGEVAPSPIYTGGLIFAIEPYTKLVAIQPDGQGDVTKTHIAWSIKDSTPDICCPVSNGELVFLLTSEGTLFCYKLADGTKLWERELNENFRASPSMVGSRLYLLSEKGIMFILEVGTECKEVARCELDEECNASPAFADGRIYIRGLQSLYCIGKGASGRP
;
A
#
# COMPACT_ATOMS: atom_id res chain seq x y z
N MET A 1 1.06 -6.59 -79.02
CA MET A 1 1.07 -5.40 -78.08
C MET A 1 -0.20 -5.30 -77.18
N GLU A 2 -1.09 -6.28 -77.17
CA GLU A 2 -2.38 -6.20 -76.46
C GLU A 2 -2.44 -6.74 -75.00
N PRO A 3 -1.49 -7.54 -74.45
CA PRO A 3 -1.65 -7.99 -73.06
C PRO A 3 -1.29 -6.93 -72.01
N ARG A 4 -0.67 -5.83 -72.37
CA ARG A 4 -0.26 -4.78 -71.41
C ARG A 4 -1.35 -3.83 -70.92
N ILE A 5 -2.37 -3.60 -71.73
CA ILE A 5 -3.49 -2.65 -71.43
C ILE A 5 -4.54 -3.31 -70.52
N GLU A 6 -4.84 -4.59 -70.71
CA GLU A 6 -5.82 -5.32 -69.93
C GLU A 6 -5.34 -5.53 -68.47
N ASN A 7 -4.04 -5.75 -68.26
CA ASN A 7 -3.47 -5.88 -66.94
C ASN A 7 -3.45 -4.52 -66.15
N THR A 8 -3.34 -3.41 -66.85
CA THR A 8 -3.35 -2.07 -66.21
C THR A 8 -4.76 -1.68 -65.71
N SER A 9 -5.81 -1.98 -66.46
CA SER A 9 -7.19 -1.63 -66.05
C SER A 9 -7.63 -2.45 -64.81
N LYS A 10 -7.30 -3.75 -64.77
CA LYS A 10 -7.59 -4.63 -63.62
C LYS A 10 -6.79 -4.20 -62.38
N SER A 11 -5.56 -3.77 -62.53
CA SER A 11 -4.73 -3.25 -61.42
C SER A 11 -5.30 -1.96 -60.85
N ILE A 12 -5.85 -1.08 -61.66
CA ILE A 12 -6.48 0.20 -61.25
C ILE A 12 -7.79 -0.10 -60.48
N GLU A 13 -8.56 -1.07 -60.90
CA GLU A 13 -9.82 -1.42 -60.22
C GLU A 13 -9.57 -2.02 -58.85
N VAL A 14 -8.59 -2.89 -58.70
CA VAL A 14 -8.12 -3.45 -57.41
C VAL A 14 -7.62 -2.32 -56.47
N ILE A 15 -6.80 -1.41 -56.95
CA ILE A 15 -6.29 -0.26 -56.18
C ILE A 15 -7.46 0.63 -55.72
N ASN A 16 -8.47 0.84 -56.54
CA ASN A 16 -9.66 1.66 -56.20
C ASN A 16 -10.51 0.97 -55.12
N GLN A 17 -10.65 -0.34 -55.15
CA GLN A 17 -11.35 -1.12 -54.10
C GLN A 17 -10.59 -1.04 -52.75
N TRP A 18 -9.26 -1.18 -52.75
CA TRP A 18 -8.46 -1.01 -51.56
C TRP A 18 -8.56 0.42 -51.00
N TYR A 19 -8.60 1.45 -51.84
CA TYR A 19 -8.82 2.82 -51.43
C TYR A 19 -10.18 3.01 -50.74
N LYS A 20 -11.26 2.46 -51.30
CA LYS A 20 -12.62 2.50 -50.72
C LYS A 20 -12.64 1.79 -49.36
N SER A 21 -11.98 0.65 -49.24
CA SER A 21 -11.85 -0.08 -47.95
C SER A 21 -11.08 0.72 -46.89
N ALA A 22 -9.98 1.35 -47.25
CA ALA A 22 -9.23 2.20 -46.35
C ALA A 22 -10.03 3.43 -45.87
N VAL A 23 -10.78 4.07 -46.76
CA VAL A 23 -11.67 5.18 -46.42
C VAL A 23 -12.80 4.71 -45.49
N ALA A 24 -13.41 3.55 -45.76
CA ALA A 24 -14.44 2.98 -44.91
C ALA A 24 -13.92 2.69 -43.50
N THR A 25 -12.71 2.12 -43.37
CA THR A 25 -12.04 1.89 -42.08
C THR A 25 -11.81 3.19 -41.32
N ALA A 26 -11.38 4.25 -42.01
CA ALA A 26 -11.19 5.56 -41.39
C ALA A 26 -12.52 6.17 -40.90
N ILE A 27 -13.58 6.06 -41.68
CA ILE A 27 -14.93 6.57 -41.32
C ILE A 27 -15.44 5.82 -40.08
N ILE A 28 -15.34 4.48 -40.06
CA ILE A 28 -15.77 3.67 -38.93
C ILE A 28 -15.01 4.06 -37.64
N GLY A 29 -13.69 4.19 -37.71
CA GLY A 29 -12.87 4.63 -36.57
C GLY A 29 -13.27 6.03 -36.08
N GLY A 30 -13.54 6.95 -37.00
CA GLY A 30 -13.99 8.32 -36.69
C GLY A 30 -15.37 8.36 -36.02
N VAL A 31 -16.36 7.68 -36.58
CA VAL A 31 -17.71 7.60 -36.01
C VAL A 31 -17.68 6.98 -34.61
N PHE A 32 -16.93 5.88 -34.45
CA PHE A 32 -16.80 5.21 -33.14
C PHE A 32 -16.16 6.13 -32.10
N SER A 33 -15.14 6.91 -32.47
CA SER A 33 -14.53 7.91 -31.60
C SER A 33 -15.52 8.97 -31.14
N VAL A 34 -16.34 9.50 -32.02
CA VAL A 34 -17.39 10.49 -31.68
C VAL A 34 -18.42 9.90 -30.72
N VAL A 35 -18.88 8.68 -30.96
CA VAL A 35 -19.84 8.00 -30.07
C VAL A 35 -19.25 7.79 -28.68
N ILE A 36 -17.98 7.36 -28.57
CA ILE A 36 -17.31 7.19 -27.26
C ILE A 36 -17.22 8.51 -26.52
N VAL A 37 -16.80 9.59 -27.17
CA VAL A 37 -16.73 10.92 -26.55
C VAL A 37 -18.12 11.36 -26.06
N ALA A 38 -19.16 11.18 -26.86
CA ALA A 38 -20.54 11.52 -26.47
C ALA A 38 -21.00 10.73 -25.23
N LEU A 39 -20.68 9.43 -25.16
CA LEU A 39 -20.99 8.58 -24.00
C LEU A 39 -20.22 9.01 -22.74
N ILE A 40 -18.95 9.37 -22.87
CA ILE A 40 -18.14 9.86 -21.74
C ILE A 40 -18.72 11.17 -21.20
N VAL A 41 -19.04 12.10 -22.08
CA VAL A 41 -19.65 13.41 -21.74
C VAL A 41 -21.04 13.24 -21.10
N ALA A 42 -21.87 12.38 -21.64
CA ALA A 42 -23.20 12.10 -21.09
C ALA A 42 -23.12 11.49 -19.68
N ASN A 43 -22.21 10.52 -19.47
CA ASN A 43 -21.98 9.92 -18.16
C ASN A 43 -21.42 10.94 -17.15
N TYR A 44 -20.52 11.82 -17.57
CA TYR A 44 -19.99 12.89 -16.72
C TYR A 44 -21.11 13.84 -16.29
N PHE A 45 -21.94 14.30 -17.25
CA PHE A 45 -23.04 15.20 -16.95
C PHE A 45 -24.10 14.57 -16.05
N GLN A 46 -24.47 13.32 -16.30
CA GLN A 46 -25.42 12.58 -15.45
C GLN A 46 -24.87 12.41 -14.02
N SER A 47 -23.60 12.05 -13.88
CA SER A 47 -22.93 11.91 -12.57
C SER A 47 -22.88 13.25 -11.84
N TRP A 48 -22.62 14.35 -12.54
CA TRP A 48 -22.56 15.69 -11.97
C TRP A 48 -23.93 16.14 -11.44
N VAL A 49 -24.99 15.98 -12.22
CA VAL A 49 -26.38 16.38 -11.84
C VAL A 49 -26.83 15.58 -10.60
N VAL A 50 -26.63 14.27 -10.61
CA VAL A 50 -27.03 13.39 -9.50
C VAL A 50 -26.26 13.72 -8.23
N ASN A 51 -24.96 13.98 -8.34
CA ASN A 51 -24.12 14.32 -7.18
C ASN A 51 -24.45 15.71 -6.63
N ALA A 52 -24.67 16.72 -7.46
CA ALA A 52 -25.05 18.07 -7.03
C ALA A 52 -26.34 18.06 -6.20
N LYS A 53 -27.35 17.26 -6.60
CA LYS A 53 -28.58 17.09 -5.82
C LYS A 53 -28.33 16.44 -4.46
N ARG A 54 -27.49 15.40 -4.42
CA ARG A 54 -27.13 14.69 -3.18
C ARG A 54 -26.27 15.54 -2.25
N GLU A 55 -25.32 16.30 -2.79
CA GLU A 55 -24.49 17.23 -2.02
C GLU A 55 -25.35 18.30 -1.34
N LYS A 56 -26.35 18.84 -2.03
CA LYS A 56 -27.30 19.77 -1.44
C LYS A 56 -28.11 19.12 -0.30
N GLN A 57 -28.56 17.88 -0.45
CA GLN A 57 -29.23 17.14 0.61
C GLN A 57 -28.30 16.87 1.81
N LEU A 58 -27.04 16.55 1.55
CA LEU A 58 -26.03 16.31 2.58
C LEU A 58 -25.79 17.57 3.42
N GLU A 59 -25.67 18.72 2.79
CA GLU A 59 -25.49 20.00 3.50
C GLU A 59 -26.73 20.37 4.33
N THR A 60 -27.94 20.14 3.82
CA THR A 60 -29.19 20.35 4.60
C THR A 60 -29.21 19.49 5.87
N LEU A 61 -28.85 18.20 5.77
CA LEU A 61 -28.81 17.29 6.92
C LEU A 61 -27.71 17.66 7.93
N LYS A 62 -26.56 18.18 7.46
CA LYS A 62 -25.50 18.69 8.34
C LYS A 62 -25.92 19.95 9.12
N VAL A 63 -26.70 20.82 8.50
CA VAL A 63 -27.26 22.02 9.17
C VAL A 63 -28.28 21.57 10.23
N GLU A 64 -29.14 20.60 9.91
CA GLU A 64 -30.14 20.05 10.82
C GLU A 64 -29.53 19.41 12.06
N ILE A 65 -28.43 18.66 11.93
CA ILE A 65 -27.67 18.12 13.09
C ILE A 65 -27.07 19.23 13.96
N ARG A 66 -26.54 20.30 13.34
CA ARG A 66 -25.92 21.41 14.10
C ARG A 66 -26.96 22.24 14.88
N SER A 67 -28.21 22.21 14.47
CA SER A 67 -29.31 22.93 15.12
C SER A 67 -30.00 22.16 16.24
N GLN A 68 -29.64 20.89 16.47
CA GLN A 68 -30.20 20.11 17.57
C GLN A 68 -29.58 20.51 18.92
N PRO A 69 -30.40 20.74 19.97
CA PRO A 69 -29.90 21.11 21.29
C PRO A 69 -29.17 19.93 21.95
N ASP A 70 -28.11 20.25 22.68
CA ASP A 70 -27.30 19.30 23.48
C ASP A 70 -28.06 18.92 24.75
N THR A 71 -29.09 18.06 24.64
CA THR A 71 -29.90 17.62 25.78
C THR A 71 -29.60 16.17 26.16
N PRO A 72 -29.67 15.82 27.47
CA PRO A 72 -29.46 14.45 27.94
C PRO A 72 -30.57 13.47 27.58
N ASP A 73 -31.64 13.89 26.90
CA ASP A 73 -32.81 13.07 26.58
C ASP A 73 -32.48 11.96 25.57
N TYR A 74 -32.77 10.71 25.93
CA TYR A 74 -32.52 9.50 25.14
C TYR A 74 -33.26 9.49 23.80
N SER A 75 -34.41 10.14 23.67
CA SER A 75 -35.21 10.24 22.44
C SER A 75 -34.52 11.13 21.39
N VAL A 76 -33.93 12.23 21.82
CA VAL A 76 -33.19 13.17 20.98
C VAL A 76 -31.87 12.56 20.50
N ARG A 77 -31.18 11.78 21.36
CA ARG A 77 -29.99 11.00 20.97
C ARG A 77 -30.28 9.95 19.90
N GLY A 78 -31.43 9.28 19.97
CA GLY A 78 -31.86 8.31 18.96
C GLY A 78 -32.10 8.95 17.59
N GLN A 79 -32.72 10.13 17.54
CA GLN A 79 -32.93 10.89 16.32
C GLN A 79 -31.63 11.41 15.72
N ALA A 80 -30.72 11.94 16.55
CA ALA A 80 -29.40 12.38 16.12
C ALA A 80 -28.59 11.22 15.53
N GLN A 81 -28.67 10.03 16.11
CA GLN A 81 -27.99 8.83 15.62
C GLN A 81 -28.53 8.38 14.25
N GLN A 82 -29.83 8.44 14.02
CA GLN A 82 -30.46 8.16 12.73
C GLN A 82 -30.07 9.20 11.66
N LEU A 83 -29.97 10.47 12.05
CA LEU A 83 -29.55 11.55 11.16
C LEU A 83 -28.07 11.39 10.74
N ILE A 84 -27.19 11.04 11.68
CA ILE A 84 -25.77 10.73 11.42
C ILE A 84 -25.65 9.57 10.43
N GLU A 85 -26.43 8.49 10.63
CA GLU A 85 -26.39 7.35 9.72
C GLU A 85 -26.88 7.72 8.31
N ARG A 86 -27.89 8.56 8.23
CA ARG A 86 -28.42 9.06 6.94
C ARG A 86 -27.43 9.96 6.19
N ILE A 87 -26.71 10.82 6.91
CA ILE A 87 -25.58 11.62 6.39
C ILE A 87 -24.50 10.69 5.84
N ARG A 88 -24.10 9.68 6.62
CA ARG A 88 -23.10 8.69 6.25
C ARG A 88 -23.48 7.92 4.97
N GLN A 89 -24.73 7.46 4.87
CA GLN A 89 -25.23 6.75 3.69
C GLN A 89 -25.24 7.66 2.43
N LEU A 90 -25.60 8.91 2.58
CA LEU A 90 -25.64 9.85 1.48
C LEU A 90 -24.23 10.21 0.98
N ASP A 91 -23.28 10.44 1.89
CA ASP A 91 -21.86 10.67 1.56
C ASP A 91 -21.26 9.46 0.81
N LEU A 92 -21.55 8.26 1.28
CA LEU A 92 -21.14 7.02 0.61
C LEU A 92 -21.73 6.90 -0.81
N GLN A 93 -22.99 7.29 -1.01
CA GLN A 93 -23.60 7.27 -2.34
C GLN A 93 -22.95 8.28 -3.29
N ILE A 94 -22.60 9.47 -2.81
CA ILE A 94 -21.89 10.50 -3.60
C ILE A 94 -20.53 9.97 -4.04
N ARG A 95 -19.74 9.42 -3.11
CA ARG A 95 -18.41 8.84 -3.40
C ARG A 95 -18.49 7.67 -4.39
N ARG A 96 -19.47 6.77 -4.25
CA ARG A 96 -19.69 5.65 -5.18
C ARG A 96 -20.01 6.13 -6.60
N CYS A 97 -20.88 7.13 -6.74
CA CYS A 97 -21.19 7.71 -8.05
C CYS A 97 -19.96 8.37 -8.69
N ARG A 98 -19.14 9.07 -7.90
CA ARG A 98 -17.90 9.71 -8.39
C ARG A 98 -16.90 8.68 -8.88
N ILE A 99 -16.67 7.60 -8.12
CA ILE A 99 -15.76 6.51 -8.48
C ILE A 99 -16.23 5.78 -9.75
N ARG A 100 -17.53 5.45 -9.85
CA ARG A 100 -18.11 4.82 -11.06
C ARG A 100 -17.96 5.69 -12.29
N GLY A 101 -18.19 7.00 -12.15
CA GLY A 101 -17.99 7.97 -13.24
C GLY A 101 -16.54 8.02 -13.72
N LEU A 102 -15.56 7.98 -12.81
CA LEU A 102 -14.14 7.97 -13.14
C LEU A 102 -13.73 6.66 -13.83
N ASP A 103 -14.19 5.50 -13.34
CA ASP A 103 -13.89 4.20 -13.96
C ASP A 103 -14.47 4.09 -15.37
N PHE A 104 -15.71 4.54 -15.57
CA PHE A 104 -16.33 4.61 -16.89
C PHE A 104 -15.54 5.53 -17.84
N SER A 105 -15.14 6.71 -17.38
CA SER A 105 -14.34 7.65 -18.18
C SER A 105 -12.97 7.08 -18.54
N ARG A 106 -12.32 6.37 -17.63
CA ARG A 106 -11.02 5.70 -17.85
C ARG A 106 -11.14 4.58 -18.90
N LYS A 107 -12.15 3.72 -18.80
CA LYS A 107 -12.42 2.65 -19.78
C LYS A 107 -12.79 3.23 -21.15
N GLY A 108 -13.62 4.27 -21.18
CA GLY A 108 -13.93 5.01 -22.39
C GLY A 108 -12.69 5.64 -23.03
N GLY A 109 -11.77 6.17 -22.23
CA GLY A 109 -10.49 6.71 -22.70
C GLY A 109 -9.64 5.68 -23.44
N TYR A 110 -9.53 4.43 -22.96
CA TYR A 110 -8.80 3.37 -23.67
C TYR A 110 -9.46 3.00 -25.01
N LEU A 111 -10.80 2.92 -25.04
CA LEU A 111 -11.53 2.67 -26.29
C LEU A 111 -11.37 3.82 -27.29
N LEU A 112 -11.34 5.06 -26.80
CA LEU A 112 -11.09 6.24 -27.62
C LEU A 112 -9.71 6.21 -28.27
N VAL A 113 -8.66 5.90 -27.51
CA VAL A 113 -7.31 5.76 -28.04
C VAL A 113 -7.25 4.67 -29.12
N GLY A 114 -7.88 3.52 -28.89
CA GLY A 114 -7.95 2.44 -29.86
C GLY A 114 -8.68 2.87 -31.15
N SER A 115 -9.81 3.57 -31.05
CA SER A 115 -10.58 4.02 -32.20
C SER A 115 -9.89 5.11 -33.01
N VAL A 116 -9.19 6.03 -32.35
CA VAL A 116 -8.34 7.05 -33.01
C VAL A 116 -7.17 6.38 -33.74
N ALA A 117 -6.56 5.36 -33.18
CA ALA A 117 -5.51 4.59 -33.84
C ALA A 117 -6.02 3.94 -35.14
N VAL A 118 -7.21 3.34 -35.11
CA VAL A 118 -7.87 2.75 -36.31
C VAL A 118 -8.15 3.83 -37.36
N LEU A 119 -8.63 5.02 -36.95
CA LEU A 119 -8.84 6.17 -37.82
C LEU A 119 -7.53 6.59 -38.51
N LEU A 120 -6.46 6.78 -37.74
CA LEU A 120 -5.15 7.22 -38.26
C LEU A 120 -4.54 6.19 -39.23
N ILE A 121 -4.64 4.89 -38.91
CA ILE A 121 -4.20 3.81 -39.80
C ILE A 121 -4.99 3.85 -41.11
N GLY A 122 -6.31 3.98 -41.03
CA GLY A 122 -7.18 4.06 -42.22
C GLY A 122 -6.87 5.28 -43.10
N VAL A 123 -6.66 6.44 -42.50
CA VAL A 123 -6.28 7.68 -43.22
C VAL A 123 -4.91 7.54 -43.90
N ARG A 124 -3.92 7.04 -43.15
CA ARG A 124 -2.55 6.82 -43.68
C ARG A 124 -2.55 5.80 -44.81
N TRP A 125 -3.32 4.72 -44.66
CA TRP A 125 -3.48 3.69 -45.67
C TRP A 125 -4.17 4.23 -46.93
N ALA A 126 -5.27 4.96 -46.80
CA ALA A 126 -5.95 5.66 -47.92
C ALA A 126 -4.98 6.63 -48.63
N GLY A 127 -4.18 7.40 -47.87
CA GLY A 127 -3.19 8.34 -48.43
C GLY A 127 -2.09 7.66 -49.26
N THR A 128 -1.62 6.50 -48.82
CA THR A 128 -0.59 5.73 -49.55
C THR A 128 -1.14 5.11 -50.83
N ILE A 129 -2.41 4.67 -50.83
CA ILE A 129 -3.06 4.09 -51.99
C ILE A 129 -3.42 5.20 -53.01
N LYS A 130 -3.89 6.36 -52.53
CA LYS A 130 -4.24 7.52 -53.39
C LYS A 130 -3.04 7.99 -54.26
N LYS A 131 -1.80 7.89 -53.73
CA LYS A 131 -0.57 8.21 -54.47
C LYS A 131 -0.25 7.25 -55.62
N LYS A 132 -0.86 6.07 -55.64
CA LYS A 132 -0.70 5.03 -56.66
C LYS A 132 -1.80 5.06 -57.72
N LEU A 133 -2.86 5.89 -57.53
CA LEU A 133 -3.90 6.09 -58.53
C LEU A 133 -3.45 7.08 -59.57
N PRO A 134 -3.66 6.82 -60.90
CA PRO A 134 -3.31 7.77 -61.94
C PRO A 134 -4.12 9.05 -61.80
N SER A 135 -3.49 10.22 -61.97
CA SER A 135 -4.19 11.51 -61.96
C SER A 135 -5.10 11.61 -63.18
N PRO A 136 -6.35 12.11 -63.04
CA PRO A 136 -7.20 12.33 -64.17
C PRO A 136 -6.54 13.37 -65.10
N ASN A 137 -6.18 12.95 -66.32
CA ASN A 137 -5.56 13.81 -67.31
C ASN A 137 -6.61 14.83 -67.81
N LYS A 138 -6.40 16.11 -67.57
CA LYS A 138 -7.32 17.20 -67.89
C LYS A 138 -7.39 17.56 -69.37
N ASN A 139 -6.68 16.86 -70.24
CA ASN A 139 -6.62 17.20 -71.68
C ASN A 139 -6.88 15.99 -72.56
N ILE A 140 -8.12 15.59 -72.75
CA ILE A 140 -8.59 14.96 -74.00
C ILE A 140 -10.04 15.39 -74.20
N ARG A 141 -10.25 16.51 -74.89
CA ARG A 141 -11.47 16.79 -75.64
C ARG A 141 -11.28 16.31 -77.05
N GLY A 142 -12.11 15.37 -77.46
CA GLY A 142 -12.35 15.09 -78.89
C GLY A 142 -11.55 13.92 -79.44
N GLN A 143 -12.19 12.75 -79.43
CA GLN A 143 -12.31 11.83 -80.56
C GLN A 143 -13.07 10.58 -80.07
N ALA A 144 -14.26 10.32 -80.69
CA ALA A 144 -15.02 9.11 -80.50
C ALA A 144 -14.32 7.93 -81.18
N PRO A 145 -14.13 6.80 -80.55
CA PRO A 145 -13.62 5.60 -81.24
C PRO A 145 -14.75 4.83 -81.90
N ALA A 146 -14.48 4.38 -83.14
CA ALA A 146 -15.29 3.49 -83.95
C ALA A 146 -15.54 2.12 -83.31
N PRO A 147 -16.62 1.39 -83.68
CA PRO A 147 -17.01 0.15 -83.06
C PRO A 147 -16.14 -1.00 -83.51
N TYR A 148 -15.47 -1.72 -82.55
CA TYR A 148 -14.77 -2.96 -82.82
C TYR A 148 -15.63 -4.17 -82.61
N ARG A 149 -15.69 -4.99 -83.64
CA ARG A 149 -16.35 -6.31 -83.75
C ARG A 149 -15.58 -7.34 -82.95
N VAL A 150 -16.22 -7.96 -81.95
CA VAL A 150 -15.66 -9.09 -81.21
C VAL A 150 -15.89 -10.40 -81.94
N ARG A 151 -14.83 -11.16 -82.21
CA ARG A 151 -14.89 -12.57 -82.61
C ARG A 151 -14.03 -13.43 -81.72
N GLY A 152 -14.69 -14.19 -80.92
CA GLY A 152 -14.51 -15.45 -80.24
C GLY A 152 -13.14 -15.97 -79.86
N LYS A 153 -13.03 -16.32 -78.57
CA LYS A 153 -12.68 -17.69 -78.10
C LYS A 153 -12.97 -17.79 -76.59
N LEU A 154 -13.92 -18.64 -76.26
CA LEU A 154 -14.18 -19.14 -74.90
C LEU A 154 -13.06 -20.08 -74.48
N GLY A 155 -12.31 -19.74 -73.49
CA GLY A 155 -11.32 -20.56 -72.86
C GLY A 155 -10.52 -19.73 -71.84
N GLY A 156 -10.84 -19.82 -70.57
CA GLY A 156 -10.10 -19.17 -69.51
C GLY A 156 -10.88 -18.17 -68.62
N LEU A 157 -12.22 -18.23 -68.65
CA LEU A 157 -13.04 -17.33 -67.79
C LEU A 157 -13.23 -17.84 -66.36
N GLY A 158 -13.01 -19.14 -66.08
CA GLY A 158 -13.21 -19.74 -64.75
C GLY A 158 -12.20 -19.28 -63.74
N ASP A 159 -10.90 -19.39 -64.04
CA ASP A 159 -9.83 -19.13 -63.07
C ASP A 159 -9.60 -17.66 -62.70
N ARG A 160 -10.11 -16.73 -63.53
CA ARG A 160 -9.96 -15.28 -63.30
C ARG A 160 -11.11 -14.68 -62.51
N LEU A 161 -12.30 -15.25 -62.59
CA LEU A 161 -13.45 -14.86 -61.74
C LEU A 161 -13.24 -15.28 -60.30
N ASP A 162 -12.62 -16.44 -60.03
CA ASP A 162 -12.36 -16.94 -58.70
C ASP A 162 -11.36 -16.09 -57.94
N ALA A 163 -10.30 -15.57 -58.58
CA ALA A 163 -9.33 -14.68 -57.92
C ALA A 163 -9.90 -13.29 -57.57
N GLN A 164 -10.79 -12.70 -58.38
CA GLN A 164 -11.40 -11.42 -58.09
C GLN A 164 -12.52 -11.53 -57.04
N VAL A 165 -13.27 -12.60 -57.07
CA VAL A 165 -14.29 -12.92 -56.06
C VAL A 165 -13.60 -13.17 -54.72
N CYS A 166 -12.49 -13.93 -54.70
CA CYS A 166 -11.71 -14.21 -53.50
C CYS A 166 -11.12 -12.94 -52.86
N GLN A 167 -10.58 -12.00 -53.65
CA GLN A 167 -10.04 -10.71 -53.15
C GLN A 167 -11.13 -9.78 -52.63
N ALA A 168 -12.27 -9.69 -53.28
CA ALA A 168 -13.41 -8.88 -52.78
C ALA A 168 -14.03 -9.50 -51.51
N VAL A 169 -14.03 -10.83 -51.41
CA VAL A 169 -14.45 -11.55 -50.22
C VAL A 169 -13.45 -11.31 -49.07
N CYS A 170 -12.14 -11.39 -49.32
CA CYS A 170 -11.10 -11.12 -48.30
C CYS A 170 -11.18 -9.67 -47.78
N ALA A 171 -11.42 -8.66 -48.62
CA ALA A 171 -11.57 -7.28 -48.18
C ALA A 171 -12.85 -7.06 -47.34
N ARG A 172 -13.96 -7.72 -47.69
CA ARG A 172 -15.20 -7.72 -46.89
C ARG A 172 -14.99 -8.43 -45.55
N TRP A 173 -14.31 -9.58 -45.55
CA TRP A 173 -13.96 -10.31 -44.33
C TRP A 173 -13.04 -9.49 -43.40
N ALA A 174 -12.07 -8.76 -43.92
CA ALA A 174 -11.19 -7.89 -43.12
C ALA A 174 -11.98 -6.76 -42.41
N ILE A 175 -12.97 -6.15 -43.09
CA ILE A 175 -13.81 -5.12 -42.50
C ILE A 175 -14.78 -5.72 -41.47
N THR A 176 -15.42 -6.84 -41.78
CA THR A 176 -16.35 -7.50 -40.85
C THR A 176 -15.63 -8.06 -39.62
N THR A 177 -14.44 -8.65 -39.77
CA THR A 177 -13.63 -9.12 -38.63
C THR A 177 -13.18 -7.96 -37.76
N SER A 178 -12.77 -6.82 -38.33
CA SER A 178 -12.38 -5.63 -37.54
C SER A 178 -13.56 -5.05 -36.76
N ILE A 179 -14.75 -4.97 -37.34
CA ILE A 179 -15.98 -4.52 -36.65
C ILE A 179 -16.35 -5.54 -35.55
N THR A 180 -16.29 -6.83 -35.85
CA THR A 180 -16.62 -7.90 -34.89
C THR A 180 -15.64 -7.89 -33.70
N VAL A 181 -14.34 -7.71 -33.94
CA VAL A 181 -13.33 -7.61 -32.88
C VAL A 181 -13.54 -6.38 -32.01
N LEU A 182 -13.87 -5.22 -32.61
CA LEU A 182 -14.20 -4.01 -31.84
C LEU A 182 -15.48 -4.16 -31.02
N LEU A 183 -16.51 -4.78 -31.59
CA LEU A 183 -17.77 -5.06 -30.89
C LEU A 183 -17.58 -6.09 -29.78
N LEU A 184 -16.81 -7.15 -30.02
CA LEU A 184 -16.48 -8.15 -28.99
C LEU A 184 -15.60 -7.56 -27.89
N ALA A 185 -14.65 -6.69 -28.22
CA ALA A 185 -13.86 -5.97 -27.22
C ALA A 185 -14.73 -5.00 -26.38
N ALA A 186 -15.64 -4.29 -27.02
CA ALA A 186 -16.60 -3.42 -26.33
C ALA A 186 -17.58 -4.23 -25.46
N LEU A 187 -18.09 -5.35 -25.98
CA LEU A 187 -18.94 -6.28 -25.24
C LEU A 187 -18.20 -6.94 -24.09
N PHE A 188 -16.95 -7.39 -24.30
CA PHE A 188 -16.09 -7.94 -23.24
C PHE A 188 -15.78 -6.92 -22.14
N LEU A 189 -15.54 -5.63 -22.50
CA LEU A 189 -15.37 -4.56 -21.54
C LEU A 189 -16.69 -4.16 -20.85
N ALA A 190 -17.81 -4.31 -21.52
CA ALA A 190 -19.15 -4.06 -20.97
C ALA A 190 -19.65 -5.21 -20.10
N LEU A 191 -19.33 -6.46 -20.48
CA LEU A 191 -19.72 -7.70 -19.77
C LEU A 191 -18.67 -8.15 -18.75
N ARG A 192 -17.44 -7.59 -18.74
CA ARG A 192 -16.64 -7.75 -17.55
C ARG A 192 -17.51 -7.27 -16.39
N PRO A 193 -17.83 -8.15 -15.43
CA PRO A 193 -18.46 -7.67 -14.23
C PRO A 193 -17.60 -6.50 -13.79
N ALA A 194 -18.16 -5.30 -13.74
CA ALA A 194 -17.59 -4.24 -12.94
C ALA A 194 -17.23 -4.97 -11.67
N ILE A 195 -15.91 -5.07 -11.34
CA ILE A 195 -15.49 -5.72 -10.10
C ILE A 195 -16.53 -5.22 -9.12
N ASP A 196 -17.39 -6.14 -8.67
CA ASP A 196 -18.57 -5.72 -7.92
C ASP A 196 -18.05 -5.29 -6.55
N PHE A 197 -17.62 -4.02 -6.49
CA PHE A 197 -17.35 -3.33 -5.23
C PHE A 197 -18.62 -3.24 -4.37
N GLY A 198 -19.74 -3.75 -4.86
CA GLY A 198 -21.01 -3.83 -4.15
C GLY A 198 -21.09 -4.95 -3.13
N GLN A 199 -20.22 -5.95 -3.19
CA GLN A 199 -20.02 -6.95 -2.13
C GLN A 199 -18.77 -6.71 -1.28
N ILE A 200 -17.99 -5.69 -1.55
CA ILE A 200 -17.31 -5.06 -0.43
C ILE A 200 -18.45 -4.43 0.36
N ALA A 201 -19.08 -5.24 1.23
CA ALA A 201 -19.79 -4.69 2.34
C ALA A 201 -18.86 -3.60 2.85
N VAL A 202 -19.28 -2.35 2.76
CA VAL A 202 -18.70 -1.29 3.56
C VAL A 202 -19.07 -1.72 4.96
N THR A 203 -18.29 -2.69 5.46
CA THR A 203 -18.22 -2.92 6.89
C THR A 203 -17.91 -1.53 7.38
N SER A 204 -18.87 -0.97 8.13
CA SER A 204 -18.74 0.28 8.86
C SER A 204 -17.27 0.49 9.15
N ASP A 205 -16.70 1.69 8.94
CA ASP A 205 -15.29 2.00 9.20
C ASP A 205 -14.91 1.38 10.54
N PHE A 206 -14.57 0.09 10.50
CA PHE A 206 -14.23 -0.63 11.71
C PHE A 206 -12.83 -0.18 12.07
N TYR A 207 -12.76 0.51 13.16
CA TYR A 207 -11.52 0.76 13.86
C TYR A 207 -11.72 0.27 15.29
N PRO A 208 -10.79 -0.52 15.83
CA PRO A 208 -10.91 -1.02 17.21
C PRO A 208 -11.07 0.15 18.18
N LYS A 209 -11.81 -0.07 19.26
CA LYS A 209 -11.89 0.91 20.32
C LYS A 209 -10.48 1.15 20.91
N PRO A 210 -10.13 2.36 21.33
CA PRO A 210 -8.85 2.62 21.98
C PRO A 210 -8.57 1.67 23.16
N SER A 211 -9.60 1.31 23.93
CA SER A 211 -9.49 0.32 25.02
C SER A 211 -9.06 -1.08 24.55
N ASP A 212 -9.46 -1.48 23.34
CA ASP A 212 -9.09 -2.79 22.80
C ASP A 212 -7.66 -2.73 22.22
N ILE A 213 -7.28 -1.62 21.59
CA ILE A 213 -5.91 -1.40 21.11
C ILE A 213 -4.91 -1.46 22.25
N ILE A 214 -5.21 -0.77 23.36
CA ILE A 214 -4.33 -0.68 24.54
C ILE A 214 -4.12 -2.05 25.21
N LYS A 215 -5.14 -2.93 25.23
CA LYS A 215 -5.05 -4.28 25.80
C LYS A 215 -4.30 -5.28 24.92
N ASN A 216 -4.03 -4.93 23.69
CA ASN A 216 -3.38 -5.78 22.69
C ASN A 216 -2.02 -5.20 22.27
N TRP A 217 -1.28 -5.95 21.46
CA TRP A 217 -0.01 -5.53 20.86
C TRP A 217 -0.12 -5.60 19.33
N PRO A 218 -0.89 -4.66 18.68
CA PRO A 218 -1.42 -4.84 17.33
C PRO A 218 -0.42 -4.59 16.21
N ARG A 219 0.76 -4.10 16.50
CA ARG A 219 1.78 -3.67 15.54
C ARG A 219 3.18 -3.66 16.18
N PHE A 220 4.20 -3.28 15.36
CA PHE A 220 5.54 -3.02 15.85
C PHE A 220 5.52 -2.06 17.05
N ARG A 221 6.09 -2.49 18.17
CA ARG A 221 6.15 -1.77 19.45
C ARG A 221 4.77 -1.47 20.07
N GLY A 222 3.74 -2.26 19.73
CA GLY A 222 2.44 -2.21 20.38
C GLY A 222 1.62 -0.94 20.12
N PRO A 223 0.73 -0.56 21.04
CA PRO A 223 -0.14 0.61 20.89
C PRO A 223 0.62 1.89 20.59
N GLY A 224 0.24 2.56 19.49
CA GLY A 224 0.90 3.80 19.05
C GLY A 224 2.37 3.68 18.65
N GLY A 225 2.94 2.48 18.63
CA GLY A 225 4.38 2.27 18.37
C GLY A 225 5.29 2.68 19.52
N LEU A 226 4.75 2.80 20.73
CA LEU A 226 5.45 3.42 21.88
C LEU A 226 6.38 2.45 22.63
N GLY A 227 6.18 1.12 22.49
CA GLY A 227 6.90 0.13 23.28
C GLY A 227 6.47 0.09 24.76
N VAL A 228 5.26 0.56 25.07
CA VAL A 228 4.75 0.67 26.43
C VAL A 228 3.59 -0.31 26.63
N SER A 229 3.71 -1.16 27.65
CA SER A 229 2.68 -2.12 28.05
C SER A 229 1.64 -1.48 28.94
N ALA A 230 0.36 -1.81 28.69
CA ALA A 230 -0.73 -1.47 29.62
C ALA A 230 -0.80 -2.40 30.83
N TYR A 231 -0.08 -3.53 30.80
CA TYR A 231 -0.04 -4.51 31.87
C TYR A 231 1.20 -4.29 32.75
N THR A 232 1.04 -4.34 34.07
CA THR A 232 2.12 -4.19 35.05
C THR A 232 2.50 -5.51 35.72
N ASN A 233 1.67 -6.55 35.58
CA ASN A 233 1.84 -7.89 36.16
C ASN A 233 2.68 -8.83 35.29
N VAL A 234 3.61 -8.30 34.52
CA VAL A 234 4.49 -9.03 33.59
C VAL A 234 5.59 -9.75 34.39
N PRO A 235 6.00 -10.97 33.98
CA PRO A 235 7.09 -11.73 34.65
C PRO A 235 8.40 -10.96 34.70
N VAL A 236 9.13 -11.18 35.79
CA VAL A 236 10.49 -10.66 36.00
C VAL A 236 11.52 -11.78 36.17
N SER A 237 11.08 -13.04 36.06
CA SER A 237 11.96 -14.22 36.22
C SER A 237 11.47 -15.38 35.37
N TRP A 238 12.40 -16.07 34.72
CA TRP A 238 12.22 -17.34 34.01
C TRP A 238 13.57 -18.00 33.79
N ASP A 239 13.58 -19.32 33.58
CA ASP A 239 14.77 -20.10 33.31
C ASP A 239 14.51 -21.11 32.18
N PRO A 240 15.22 -21.04 31.06
CA PRO A 240 15.04 -21.98 29.93
C PRO A 240 15.55 -23.40 30.25
N LYS A 241 16.45 -23.57 31.25
CA LYS A 241 16.99 -24.87 31.62
C LYS A 241 16.01 -25.69 32.46
N THR A 242 15.29 -25.03 33.35
CA THR A 242 14.27 -25.68 34.20
C THR A 242 12.87 -25.60 33.57
N GLY A 243 12.67 -24.71 32.62
CA GLY A 243 11.34 -24.39 32.03
C GLY A 243 10.50 -23.50 32.93
N GLU A 244 11.00 -23.04 34.07
CA GLU A 244 10.27 -22.16 34.98
C GLU A 244 9.94 -20.82 34.26
N GLY A 245 8.70 -20.37 34.36
CA GLY A 245 8.24 -19.12 33.74
C GLY A 245 8.07 -19.17 32.23
N ILE A 246 8.47 -20.25 31.54
CA ILE A 246 8.23 -20.46 30.11
C ILE A 246 6.97 -21.31 29.96
N LEU A 247 5.89 -20.68 29.50
CA LEU A 247 4.61 -21.37 29.32
C LEU A 247 4.63 -22.31 28.13
N TRP A 248 5.28 -21.89 27.05
CA TRP A 248 5.51 -22.69 25.86
C TRP A 248 6.61 -22.09 24.98
N LYS A 249 7.19 -22.94 24.14
CA LYS A 249 8.14 -22.62 23.07
C LYS A 249 7.68 -23.30 21.78
N SER A 250 7.54 -22.56 20.69
CA SER A 250 7.04 -23.08 19.42
C SER A 250 7.99 -22.72 18.27
N LYS A 251 8.24 -23.67 17.38
CA LYS A 251 9.08 -23.46 16.20
C LYS A 251 8.39 -22.49 15.23
N VAL A 252 9.13 -21.49 14.70
CA VAL A 252 8.69 -20.62 13.61
C VAL A 252 9.19 -21.23 12.29
N PRO A 253 8.32 -21.46 11.28
CA PRO A 253 8.70 -22.22 10.09
C PRO A 253 9.80 -21.60 9.21
N LEU A 254 9.77 -20.28 8.99
CA LEU A 254 10.76 -19.56 8.18
C LEU A 254 11.43 -18.44 8.98
N PRO A 255 12.66 -18.06 8.61
CA PRO A 255 13.40 -16.99 9.28
C PRO A 255 12.70 -15.63 9.14
N GLY A 256 13.05 -14.71 10.04
CA GLY A 256 12.61 -13.32 10.04
C GLY A 256 12.92 -12.62 11.35
N HIS A 257 13.05 -11.31 11.30
CA HIS A 257 13.41 -10.45 12.45
C HIS A 257 12.23 -9.60 12.95
N ASN A 258 11.01 -9.87 12.46
CA ASN A 258 9.81 -9.14 12.89
C ASN A 258 9.37 -9.49 14.31
N SER A 259 8.80 -8.52 14.97
CA SER A 259 8.30 -8.64 16.34
C SER A 259 6.95 -9.39 16.37
N PRO A 260 6.63 -10.11 17.47
CA PRO A 260 5.30 -10.68 17.66
C PRO A 260 4.24 -9.59 17.73
N VAL A 261 3.10 -9.86 17.08
CA VAL A 261 1.89 -9.05 17.15
C VAL A 261 0.80 -9.89 17.83
N VAL A 262 0.16 -9.33 18.85
CA VAL A 262 -0.80 -10.06 19.68
C VAL A 262 -2.15 -9.38 19.61
N TRP A 263 -3.21 -10.17 19.36
CA TRP A 263 -4.59 -9.71 19.43
C TRP A 263 -5.46 -10.81 20.05
N ASN A 264 -5.94 -10.56 21.26
CA ASN A 264 -6.67 -11.52 22.07
C ASN A 264 -5.88 -12.84 22.25
N ASP A 265 -6.45 -13.94 21.75
CA ASP A 265 -5.91 -15.29 21.80
C ASP A 265 -4.98 -15.67 20.64
N ARG A 266 -4.56 -14.71 19.82
CA ARG A 266 -3.77 -14.94 18.61
C ARG A 266 -2.48 -14.16 18.58
N ILE A 267 -1.44 -14.80 18.06
CA ILE A 267 -0.13 -14.18 17.80
C ILE A 267 0.15 -14.31 16.32
N PHE A 268 0.58 -13.21 15.71
CA PHE A 268 0.93 -13.15 14.31
C PHE A 268 2.42 -12.85 14.13
N LEU A 269 3.04 -13.56 13.19
CA LEU A 269 4.40 -13.37 12.71
C LEU A 269 4.43 -13.49 11.19
N SER A 270 5.50 -13.03 10.59
CA SER A 270 5.85 -13.35 9.19
C SER A 270 7.19 -14.04 9.13
N GLY A 271 7.40 -14.84 8.09
CA GLY A 271 8.69 -15.46 7.81
C GLY A 271 8.89 -15.52 6.30
N ALA A 272 10.13 -15.44 5.85
CA ALA A 272 10.45 -15.53 4.44
C ALA A 272 11.87 -16.01 4.20
N ASP A 273 12.05 -16.65 3.04
CA ASP A 273 13.33 -16.94 2.42
C ASP A 273 13.33 -16.42 0.95
N ALA A 274 14.33 -16.78 0.17
CA ALA A 274 14.43 -16.38 -1.23
C ALA A 274 13.24 -16.85 -2.11
N ASN A 275 12.49 -17.86 -1.68
CA ASN A 275 11.45 -18.51 -2.45
C ASN A 275 10.04 -18.31 -1.91
N LYS A 276 9.90 -18.08 -0.60
CA LYS A 276 8.60 -18.08 0.09
C LYS A 276 8.46 -16.87 1.00
N CYS A 277 7.26 -16.31 1.03
CA CYS A 277 6.82 -15.31 1.98
C CYS A 277 5.55 -15.85 2.65
N GLU A 278 5.54 -15.93 3.99
CA GLU A 278 4.44 -16.54 4.75
C GLU A 278 4.08 -15.71 5.98
N VAL A 279 2.80 -15.71 6.33
CA VAL A 279 2.26 -15.16 7.58
C VAL A 279 1.79 -16.31 8.45
N TYR A 280 2.08 -16.26 9.73
CA TYR A 280 1.74 -17.29 10.70
C TYR A 280 0.78 -16.74 11.75
N CYS A 281 -0.14 -17.58 12.18
CA CYS A 281 -0.97 -17.34 13.35
C CYS A 281 -0.78 -18.47 14.36
N PHE A 282 -0.39 -18.10 15.57
CA PHE A 282 -0.27 -19.04 16.70
C PHE A 282 -1.38 -18.75 17.72
N ASP A 283 -1.79 -19.78 18.41
CA ASP A 283 -2.63 -19.67 19.60
C ASP A 283 -1.81 -19.12 20.76
N ALA A 284 -2.26 -18.04 21.38
CA ALA A 284 -1.51 -17.34 22.42
C ALA A 284 -1.42 -18.14 23.75
N LEU A 285 -2.33 -19.08 23.98
CA LEU A 285 -2.34 -19.90 25.21
C LEU A 285 -1.43 -21.11 25.11
N SER A 286 -1.47 -21.80 23.96
CA SER A 286 -0.80 -23.10 23.77
C SER A 286 0.45 -23.03 22.89
N GLY A 287 0.68 -21.92 22.18
CA GLY A 287 1.74 -21.81 21.18
C GLY A 287 1.50 -22.62 19.90
N LYS A 288 0.34 -23.27 19.76
CA LYS A 288 0.05 -24.09 18.58
C LYS A 288 -0.06 -23.21 17.33
N LEU A 289 0.63 -23.58 16.24
CA LEU A 289 0.45 -22.97 14.93
C LEU A 289 -0.97 -23.30 14.43
N LEU A 290 -1.82 -22.27 14.29
CA LEU A 290 -3.20 -22.39 13.85
C LEU A 290 -3.33 -22.43 12.34
N TRP A 291 -2.59 -21.53 11.65
CA TRP A 291 -2.57 -21.48 10.21
C TRP A 291 -1.29 -20.82 9.68
N THR A 292 -0.98 -21.12 8.42
CA THR A 292 0.07 -20.50 7.60
C THR A 292 -0.58 -19.91 6.36
N GLY A 293 -0.35 -18.63 6.11
CA GLY A 293 -0.87 -17.89 4.95
C GLY A 293 0.27 -17.56 3.96
N PRO A 294 0.35 -18.23 2.82
CA PRO A 294 1.36 -17.89 1.80
C PRO A 294 1.01 -16.56 1.14
N VAL A 295 2.02 -15.69 0.96
CA VAL A 295 1.91 -14.44 0.21
C VAL A 295 2.53 -14.65 -1.16
N VAL A 296 1.68 -15.03 -2.11
CA VAL A 296 2.09 -15.26 -3.50
C VAL A 296 1.50 -14.16 -4.35
N SER A 297 2.33 -13.24 -4.83
CA SER A 297 1.89 -12.22 -5.78
C SER A 297 2.29 -12.63 -7.20
N VAL A 298 1.39 -12.42 -8.14
CA VAL A 298 1.69 -12.55 -9.57
C VAL A 298 2.41 -11.27 -10.00
N VAL A 299 3.70 -11.39 -10.28
CA VAL A 299 4.46 -10.28 -10.87
C VAL A 299 4.03 -10.15 -12.33
N GLN A 300 3.40 -9.02 -12.68
CA GLN A 300 3.11 -8.74 -14.10
C GLN A 300 4.42 -8.60 -14.87
N GLY A 301 4.70 -9.55 -15.74
CA GLY A 301 5.75 -9.41 -16.74
C GLY A 301 7.05 -10.20 -16.55
N GLY A 302 7.14 -11.17 -15.63
CA GLY A 302 8.34 -12.01 -15.61
C GLY A 302 8.58 -12.79 -14.32
N ALA A 303 9.52 -13.73 -14.40
CA ALA A 303 10.01 -14.47 -13.23
C ALA A 303 10.56 -13.49 -12.18
N LYS A 304 10.20 -13.69 -10.90
CA LYS A 304 10.83 -12.98 -9.78
C LYS A 304 12.33 -13.18 -9.91
N ARG A 305 13.10 -12.09 -9.99
CA ARG A 305 14.54 -12.19 -9.73
C ARG A 305 14.70 -12.49 -8.25
N PRO A 306 15.52 -13.46 -7.87
CA PRO A 306 15.89 -13.63 -6.47
C PRO A 306 16.43 -12.29 -5.97
N LEU A 307 15.89 -11.79 -4.87
CA LEU A 307 16.46 -10.65 -4.19
C LEU A 307 17.68 -11.14 -3.43
N GLU A 308 18.87 -10.73 -3.84
CA GLU A 308 20.09 -10.99 -3.11
C GLU A 308 20.18 -9.94 -1.98
N LEU A 309 19.97 -10.39 -0.76
CA LEU A 309 20.19 -9.59 0.43
C LEU A 309 21.60 -9.85 0.94
N SER A 310 22.30 -8.80 1.42
CA SER A 310 23.57 -8.95 2.10
C SER A 310 23.39 -9.80 3.36
N GLU A 311 24.41 -10.55 3.75
CA GLU A 311 24.41 -11.35 5.01
C GLU A 311 24.17 -10.47 6.25
N SER A 312 24.60 -9.22 6.21
CA SER A 312 24.36 -8.21 7.25
C SER A 312 23.03 -7.48 7.11
N GLY A 313 22.22 -7.81 6.10
CA GLY A 313 20.95 -7.14 5.82
C GLY A 313 19.83 -7.50 6.78
N ALA A 314 18.73 -6.76 6.67
CA ALA A 314 17.55 -6.94 7.50
C ALA A 314 16.80 -8.28 7.25
N GLY A 315 17.18 -9.07 6.23
CA GLY A 315 16.51 -10.31 5.86
C GLY A 315 15.20 -10.07 5.09
N TYR A 316 14.57 -11.17 4.66
CA TYR A 316 13.38 -11.12 3.80
C TYR A 316 12.09 -10.72 4.55
N ALA A 317 12.02 -10.96 5.86
CA ALA A 317 10.84 -10.72 6.71
C ALA A 317 11.20 -9.94 7.98
N SER A 318 11.77 -8.73 7.82
CA SER A 318 12.02 -7.80 8.92
C SER A 318 10.81 -6.98 9.32
N PRO A 319 9.95 -6.49 8.37
CA PRO A 319 8.79 -5.72 8.75
C PRO A 319 7.85 -6.52 9.65
N THR A 320 7.44 -5.92 10.75
CA THR A 320 6.43 -6.49 11.64
C THR A 320 5.05 -6.38 11.01
N VAL A 321 4.26 -7.42 11.10
CA VAL A 321 2.88 -7.45 10.67
C VAL A 321 2.02 -6.46 11.47
N VAL A 322 0.84 -6.13 10.98
CA VAL A 322 -0.10 -5.26 11.67
C VAL A 322 -1.50 -5.86 11.65
N THR A 323 -2.26 -5.68 12.73
CA THR A 323 -3.66 -6.13 12.82
C THR A 323 -4.57 -5.04 13.34
N ASP A 324 -5.81 -5.05 12.87
CA ASP A 324 -6.92 -4.25 13.40
C ASP A 324 -7.91 -5.11 14.22
N GLY A 325 -7.53 -6.35 14.54
CA GLY A 325 -8.39 -7.30 15.24
C GLY A 325 -9.43 -8.01 14.38
N ARG A 326 -9.44 -7.76 13.08
CA ARG A 326 -10.22 -8.49 12.06
C ARG A 326 -9.37 -9.03 10.93
N ARG A 327 -8.27 -8.33 10.64
CA ARG A 327 -7.35 -8.63 9.54
C ARG A 327 -5.93 -8.55 10.05
N VAL A 328 -5.05 -9.27 9.40
CA VAL A 328 -3.59 -9.15 9.58
C VAL A 328 -2.96 -8.92 8.24
N CYS A 329 -2.09 -7.90 8.15
CA CYS A 329 -1.37 -7.55 6.93
C CYS A 329 0.14 -7.64 7.16
N ALA A 330 0.85 -8.11 6.15
CA ALA A 330 2.32 -8.24 6.14
C ALA A 330 2.90 -7.66 4.86
N ILE A 331 4.13 -7.17 4.94
CA ILE A 331 4.96 -6.77 3.81
C ILE A 331 6.33 -7.43 3.93
N PHE A 332 6.97 -7.71 2.80
CA PHE A 332 8.25 -8.41 2.72
C PHE A 332 9.27 -7.59 1.93
N ALA A 333 10.54 -7.91 2.09
CA ALA A 333 11.64 -7.23 1.39
C ALA A 333 11.52 -7.29 -0.15
N THR A 334 10.79 -8.27 -0.68
CA THR A 334 10.47 -8.40 -2.12
C THR A 334 9.41 -7.40 -2.61
N GLY A 335 8.84 -6.59 -1.71
CA GLY A 335 7.72 -5.71 -2.00
C GLY A 335 6.36 -6.44 -2.07
N ASP A 336 6.33 -7.72 -1.72
CA ASP A 336 5.07 -8.48 -1.61
C ASP A 336 4.31 -8.07 -0.35
N VAL A 337 3.03 -7.77 -0.52
CA VAL A 337 2.10 -7.41 0.56
C VAL A 337 0.93 -8.38 0.54
N GLY A 338 0.57 -8.92 1.70
CA GLY A 338 -0.58 -9.80 1.85
C GLY A 338 -1.45 -9.39 3.03
N CYS A 339 -2.76 -9.59 2.91
CA CYS A 339 -3.72 -9.39 3.98
C CYS A 339 -4.65 -10.60 4.12
N PHE A 340 -4.86 -11.02 5.35
CA PHE A 340 -5.64 -12.20 5.71
C PHE A 340 -6.70 -11.83 6.74
N ASP A 341 -7.79 -12.59 6.81
CA ASP A 341 -8.65 -12.56 7.99
C ASP A 341 -8.00 -13.34 9.16
N LEU A 342 -8.59 -13.27 10.35
CA LEU A 342 -8.02 -13.95 11.53
C LEU A 342 -8.12 -15.49 11.44
N GLN A 343 -8.86 -16.03 10.48
CA GLN A 343 -8.98 -17.47 10.21
C GLN A 343 -7.95 -17.95 9.18
N GLY A 344 -7.12 -17.03 8.63
CA GLY A 344 -6.07 -17.34 7.65
C GLY A 344 -6.54 -17.35 6.19
N LYS A 345 -7.79 -16.92 5.93
CA LYS A 345 -8.25 -16.73 4.56
C LYS A 345 -7.55 -15.53 3.95
N ASN A 346 -6.87 -15.72 2.82
CA ASN A 346 -6.30 -14.64 2.05
C ASN A 346 -7.42 -13.72 1.52
N LEU A 347 -7.35 -12.43 1.85
CA LEU A 347 -8.27 -11.40 1.36
C LEU A 347 -7.75 -10.79 0.06
N TRP A 348 -6.47 -10.51 0.02
CA TRP A 348 -5.76 -10.00 -1.15
C TRP A 348 -4.25 -10.15 -0.99
N THR A 349 -3.55 -10.22 -2.12
CA THR A 349 -2.09 -10.09 -2.23
C THR A 349 -1.74 -9.12 -3.34
N ARG A 350 -0.61 -8.45 -3.18
CA ARG A 350 -0.13 -7.45 -4.11
C ARG A 350 1.39 -7.35 -4.05
N ASN A 351 2.05 -7.05 -5.17
CA ASN A 351 3.46 -6.68 -5.21
C ASN A 351 3.59 -5.18 -5.51
N LEU A 352 4.39 -4.47 -4.74
CA LEU A 352 4.66 -3.03 -4.89
C LEU A 352 5.91 -2.75 -5.73
N GLY A 353 6.58 -3.79 -6.21
CA GLY A 353 7.93 -3.77 -6.77
C GLY A 353 8.97 -4.05 -5.69
N THR A 354 10.14 -4.58 -6.05
CA THR A 354 11.26 -4.73 -5.10
C THR A 354 11.85 -3.35 -4.84
N PRO A 355 11.92 -2.90 -3.56
CA PRO A 355 12.49 -1.60 -3.25
C PRO A 355 14.00 -1.61 -3.46
N ASP A 356 14.52 -0.50 -3.93
CA ASP A 356 15.95 -0.21 -4.01
C ASP A 356 16.43 0.19 -2.61
N SER A 357 16.85 -0.79 -1.81
CA SER A 357 17.25 -0.61 -0.41
C SER A 357 18.54 -1.35 -0.10
N ALA A 358 19.51 -0.65 0.47
CA ALA A 358 20.86 -1.15 0.72
C ALA A 358 20.89 -2.39 1.65
N TYR A 359 20.00 -2.42 2.67
CA TYR A 359 19.94 -3.50 3.66
C TYR A 359 18.66 -4.34 3.55
N GLY A 360 17.86 -4.12 2.49
CA GLY A 360 16.52 -4.67 2.38
C GLY A 360 15.45 -3.79 3.07
N TYR A 361 14.20 -4.05 2.76
CA TYR A 361 13.07 -3.28 3.30
C TYR A 361 12.71 -3.75 4.71
N ALA A 362 12.63 -2.83 5.68
CA ALA A 362 12.36 -3.16 7.08
C ALA A 362 11.26 -2.31 7.75
N SER A 363 10.76 -1.25 7.11
CA SER A 363 9.68 -0.42 7.68
C SER A 363 8.43 -1.25 7.92
N SER A 364 7.94 -1.25 9.17
CA SER A 364 6.74 -1.97 9.56
C SER A 364 5.49 -1.22 9.15
N LEU A 365 4.38 -1.95 9.01
CA LEU A 365 3.10 -1.43 8.58
C LEU A 365 2.35 -0.72 9.72
N GLU A 366 1.46 0.21 9.35
CA GLU A 366 0.50 0.85 10.25
C GLU A 366 -0.92 0.74 9.70
N ILE A 367 -1.92 0.60 10.57
CA ILE A 367 -3.33 0.69 10.20
C ILE A 367 -3.97 1.91 10.85
N TYR A 368 -4.58 2.75 10.03
CA TYR A 368 -5.44 3.83 10.48
C TYR A 368 -6.84 3.66 9.87
N ARG A 369 -7.82 3.30 10.71
CA ARG A 369 -9.19 2.99 10.28
C ARG A 369 -9.20 1.89 9.20
N ASN A 370 -9.64 2.21 7.99
CA ASN A 370 -9.67 1.29 6.85
C ASN A 370 -8.46 1.44 5.91
N LEU A 371 -7.41 2.11 6.35
CA LEU A 371 -6.21 2.39 5.58
C LEU A 371 -5.02 1.62 6.13
N LEU A 372 -4.34 0.88 5.27
CA LEU A 372 -3.03 0.30 5.51
C LEU A 372 -1.99 1.30 5.01
N LEU A 373 -1.21 1.86 5.93
CA LEU A 373 -0.19 2.86 5.66
C LEU A 373 1.16 2.18 5.48
N ILE A 374 1.88 2.53 4.41
CA ILE A 374 3.16 1.94 4.02
C ILE A 374 4.13 3.07 3.71
N GLN A 375 5.16 3.22 4.52
CA GLN A 375 6.31 4.07 4.21
C GLN A 375 7.25 3.27 3.32
N TYR A 376 7.35 3.64 2.04
CA TYR A 376 8.09 2.89 1.02
C TYR A 376 9.26 3.73 0.51
N ASP A 377 10.26 3.91 1.38
CA ASP A 377 11.44 4.71 1.09
C ASP A 377 12.51 3.84 0.40
N GLN A 378 13.16 4.38 -0.66
CA GLN A 378 14.05 3.62 -1.51
C GLN A 378 14.97 4.52 -2.35
N GLY A 379 16.14 3.99 -2.73
CA GLY A 379 17.12 4.68 -3.56
C GLY A 379 17.72 5.91 -2.88
N ILE A 380 18.12 6.88 -3.65
CA ILE A 380 18.61 8.19 -3.19
C ILE A 380 17.50 9.24 -3.34
N ALA A 381 17.63 10.38 -2.66
CA ALA A 381 16.59 11.42 -2.66
C ALA A 381 16.32 12.00 -4.05
N GLU A 382 17.35 12.10 -4.87
CA GLU A 382 17.32 12.63 -6.25
C GLU A 382 16.48 11.74 -7.19
N ASP A 383 16.39 10.44 -6.93
CA ASP A 383 15.58 9.51 -7.71
C ASP A 383 14.08 9.75 -7.56
N GLN A 384 13.66 10.42 -6.49
CA GLN A 384 12.26 10.67 -6.15
C GLN A 384 11.37 9.42 -6.18
N LYS A 385 11.94 8.26 -5.80
CA LYS A 385 11.26 6.96 -5.77
C LYS A 385 10.51 6.73 -4.46
N SER A 386 10.96 7.35 -3.36
CA SER A 386 10.38 7.20 -2.03
C SER A 386 8.97 7.74 -1.96
N LYS A 387 8.11 7.04 -1.21
CA LYS A 387 6.70 7.39 -1.10
C LYS A 387 6.06 6.91 0.20
N LEU A 388 5.06 7.63 0.67
CA LEU A 388 4.09 7.16 1.65
C LEU A 388 2.80 6.83 0.91
N MET A 389 2.22 5.67 1.18
CA MET A 389 0.99 5.23 0.52
C MET A 389 -0.03 4.69 1.52
N ALA A 390 -1.29 4.83 1.19
CA ALA A 390 -2.39 4.16 1.87
C ALA A 390 -3.13 3.23 0.94
N LEU A 391 -3.26 1.97 1.35
CA LEU A 391 -4.10 1.00 0.69
C LEU A 391 -5.38 0.82 1.49
N ASN A 392 -6.50 0.57 0.82
CA ASN A 392 -7.68 0.07 1.51
C ASN A 392 -7.36 -1.30 2.10
N VAL A 393 -7.43 -1.44 3.41
CA VAL A 393 -7.00 -2.65 4.12
C VAL A 393 -7.83 -3.89 3.75
N SER A 394 -9.08 -3.72 3.27
CA SER A 394 -9.95 -4.84 2.87
C SER A 394 -9.72 -5.31 1.44
N SER A 395 -9.18 -4.47 0.56
CA SER A 395 -9.07 -4.78 -0.88
C SER A 395 -7.68 -4.62 -1.47
N GLY A 396 -6.72 -4.04 -0.73
CA GLY A 396 -5.38 -3.73 -1.22
C GLY A 396 -5.32 -2.62 -2.29
N VAL A 397 -6.44 -1.96 -2.60
CA VAL A 397 -6.49 -0.88 -3.59
C VAL A 397 -5.83 0.38 -3.02
N THR A 398 -4.96 1.02 -3.79
CA THR A 398 -4.35 2.31 -3.40
C THR A 398 -5.42 3.38 -3.31
N ILE A 399 -5.53 4.03 -2.14
CA ILE A 399 -6.42 5.15 -1.88
C ILE A 399 -5.72 6.47 -2.18
N TRP A 400 -4.48 6.61 -1.70
CA TRP A 400 -3.62 7.73 -2.00
C TRP A 400 -2.14 7.32 -1.96
N GLU A 401 -1.30 8.10 -2.62
CA GLU A 401 0.15 7.95 -2.64
C GLU A 401 0.78 9.34 -2.69
N THR A 402 1.74 9.61 -1.81
CA THR A 402 2.47 10.88 -1.74
C THR A 402 3.96 10.61 -1.85
N LYS A 403 4.62 11.29 -2.79
CA LYS A 403 6.07 11.25 -2.94
C LYS A 403 6.75 11.87 -1.73
N ARG A 404 7.87 11.29 -1.34
CA ARG A 404 8.70 11.75 -0.22
C ARG A 404 10.09 12.16 -0.73
N PRO A 405 10.61 13.34 -0.34
CA PRO A 405 11.91 13.81 -0.75
C PRO A 405 13.04 13.25 0.16
N VAL A 406 13.11 11.94 0.28
CA VAL A 406 14.04 11.22 1.16
C VAL A 406 14.67 10.03 0.43
N PRO A 407 15.91 9.64 0.77
CA PRO A 407 16.51 8.39 0.33
C PRO A 407 15.85 7.19 1.01
N ASN A 408 16.44 6.00 0.86
CA ASN A 408 16.02 4.87 1.64
C ASN A 408 16.08 5.10 3.15
N SER A 409 15.07 4.61 3.87
CA SER A 409 15.00 4.60 5.33
C SER A 409 14.32 3.33 5.81
N TRP A 410 14.56 2.97 7.07
CA TRP A 410 14.04 1.73 7.67
C TRP A 410 13.10 2.02 8.84
N ALA A 411 12.90 3.29 9.18
CA ALA A 411 11.99 3.72 10.23
C ALA A 411 10.53 3.36 9.88
N SER A 412 9.78 2.90 10.87
CA SER A 412 8.35 2.63 10.72
C SER A 412 7.52 3.88 11.01
N PRO A 413 6.47 4.17 10.24
CA PRO A 413 5.60 5.29 10.51
C PRO A 413 4.76 5.05 11.77
N ILE A 414 4.40 6.11 12.47
CA ILE A 414 3.41 6.06 13.56
C ILE A 414 2.21 6.93 13.22
N VAL A 415 1.05 6.61 13.80
CA VAL A 415 -0.13 7.48 13.78
C VAL A 415 -0.35 8.02 15.17
N ALA A 416 -0.29 9.34 15.34
CA ALA A 416 -0.49 10.04 16.59
C ALA A 416 -1.72 10.95 16.52
N LYS A 417 -2.51 11.02 17.62
CA LYS A 417 -3.55 12.02 17.79
C LYS A 417 -2.96 13.26 18.44
N ILE A 418 -2.92 14.38 17.71
CA ILE A 418 -2.35 15.64 18.14
C ILE A 418 -3.47 16.67 18.16
N GLY A 419 -3.87 17.10 19.35
CA GLY A 419 -5.12 17.83 19.53
C GLY A 419 -6.31 16.99 19.00
N GLU A 420 -7.09 17.57 18.10
CA GLU A 420 -8.24 16.85 17.49
C GLU A 420 -7.90 16.15 16.17
N ARG A 421 -6.65 16.22 15.70
CA ARG A 421 -6.22 15.66 14.40
C ARG A 421 -5.33 14.46 14.58
N TYR A 422 -5.48 13.48 13.68
CA TYR A 422 -4.52 12.41 13.53
C TYR A 422 -3.47 12.79 12.50
N GLN A 423 -2.22 12.44 12.77
CA GLN A 423 -1.09 12.67 11.89
C GLN A 423 -0.29 11.38 11.71
N VAL A 424 0.17 11.10 10.50
CA VAL A 424 1.17 10.06 10.22
C VAL A 424 2.54 10.72 10.29
N ILE A 425 3.37 10.29 11.24
CA ILE A 425 4.73 10.79 11.42
C ILE A 425 5.71 9.80 10.81
N THR A 426 6.62 10.29 10.00
CA THR A 426 7.62 9.51 9.28
C THR A 426 9.00 10.13 9.43
N CYS A 427 10.03 9.30 9.48
CA CYS A 427 11.44 9.71 9.50
C CYS A 427 12.16 9.24 8.25
N GLY A 428 13.09 10.05 7.74
CA GLY A 428 14.00 9.75 6.62
C GLY A 428 14.87 10.97 6.35
N ASP A 429 16.16 10.76 6.06
CA ASP A 429 17.13 11.85 5.83
C ASP A 429 16.64 12.84 4.76
N PRO A 430 16.65 14.14 4.99
CA PRO A 430 17.00 14.86 6.22
C PRO A 430 15.76 15.25 7.07
N TRP A 431 14.60 14.60 6.87
CA TRP A 431 13.31 15.09 7.30
C TRP A 431 12.58 14.20 8.30
N VAL A 432 11.96 14.83 9.28
CA VAL A 432 10.76 14.30 9.95
C VAL A 432 9.55 14.97 9.30
N ILE A 433 8.60 14.18 8.79
CA ILE A 433 7.45 14.70 8.04
C ILE A 433 6.15 14.14 8.62
N ALA A 434 5.17 15.03 8.78
CA ALA A 434 3.80 14.67 9.17
C ALA A 434 2.84 14.77 7.98
N TYR A 435 1.93 13.82 7.89
CA TYR A 435 0.92 13.75 6.85
C TYR A 435 -0.48 13.57 7.43
N ASP A 436 -1.49 14.07 6.73
CA ASP A 436 -2.88 13.72 7.00
C ASP A 436 -3.15 12.27 6.58
N PRO A 437 -3.51 11.37 7.52
CA PRO A 437 -3.70 9.96 7.19
C PRO A 437 -4.86 9.71 6.22
N SER A 438 -5.81 10.64 6.08
CA SER A 438 -7.00 10.46 5.24
C SER A 438 -6.74 10.66 3.74
N ASN A 439 -5.76 11.48 3.38
CA ASN A 439 -5.51 11.89 2.00
C ASN A 439 -4.02 11.97 1.60
N GLY A 440 -3.10 11.77 2.56
CA GLY A 440 -1.66 11.83 2.35
C GLY A 440 -1.09 13.24 2.15
N ALA A 441 -1.88 14.30 2.42
CA ALA A 441 -1.38 15.66 2.35
C ALA A 441 -0.33 15.90 3.42
N GLU A 442 0.79 16.51 3.05
CA GLU A 442 1.80 16.92 4.00
C GLU A 442 1.29 18.07 4.87
N LEU A 443 1.44 17.92 6.18
CA LEU A 443 1.03 18.91 7.16
C LEU A 443 2.20 19.81 7.55
N TRP A 444 3.31 19.20 7.92
CA TRP A 444 4.54 19.90 8.28
C TRP A 444 5.76 18.99 8.05
N ARG A 445 6.93 19.63 7.97
CA ARG A 445 8.23 18.95 7.95
C ARG A 445 9.25 19.71 8.78
N ALA A 446 10.21 18.98 9.35
CA ALA A 446 11.37 19.55 10.02
C ALA A 446 12.65 18.90 9.49
N LYS A 447 13.62 19.72 9.04
CA LYS A 447 14.95 19.28 8.61
C LYS A 447 15.84 19.15 9.85
N CYS A 448 15.91 17.97 10.42
CA CYS A 448 16.53 17.82 11.74
C CYS A 448 17.22 16.47 12.00
N ILE A 449 17.20 15.53 11.05
CA ILE A 449 17.87 14.24 11.17
C ILE A 449 18.69 13.96 9.92
N GLY A 450 19.59 12.98 9.95
CA GLY A 450 20.43 12.60 8.81
C GLY A 450 20.85 11.14 8.88
N GLY A 451 21.53 10.67 7.80
CA GLY A 451 22.09 9.34 7.71
C GLY A 451 21.09 8.22 7.46
N GLU A 452 21.46 7.01 7.84
CA GLU A 452 20.69 5.77 7.62
C GLU A 452 19.62 5.59 8.71
N VAL A 453 18.49 6.30 8.59
CA VAL A 453 17.48 6.39 9.64
C VAL A 453 16.71 5.08 9.78
N ALA A 454 16.98 4.31 10.83
CA ALA A 454 16.23 3.11 11.21
C ALA A 454 15.37 3.28 12.47
N PRO A 455 15.75 4.05 13.50
CA PRO A 455 14.89 4.26 14.66
C PRO A 455 13.58 4.93 14.28
N SER A 456 12.46 4.32 14.69
CA SER A 456 11.12 4.89 14.47
C SER A 456 10.83 6.00 15.47
N PRO A 457 10.05 7.03 15.09
CA PRO A 457 9.68 8.10 16.00
C PRO A 457 8.70 7.63 17.07
N ILE A 458 8.62 8.36 18.19
CA ILE A 458 7.56 8.22 19.19
C ILE A 458 6.87 9.55 19.43
N TYR A 459 5.61 9.52 19.84
CA TYR A 459 4.86 10.69 20.30
C TYR A 459 4.51 10.51 21.77
N THR A 460 5.05 11.37 22.64
CA THR A 460 4.82 11.32 24.08
C THR A 460 5.02 12.70 24.70
N GLY A 461 4.29 13.02 25.77
CA GLY A 461 4.39 14.31 26.45
C GLY A 461 4.15 15.52 25.56
N GLY A 462 3.39 15.38 24.48
CA GLY A 462 3.12 16.47 23.53
C GLY A 462 4.23 16.69 22.48
N LEU A 463 5.28 15.90 22.48
CA LEU A 463 6.43 16.02 21.57
C LEU A 463 6.63 14.77 20.73
N ILE A 464 7.12 14.97 19.50
CA ILE A 464 7.66 13.90 18.65
C ILE A 464 9.16 13.79 18.93
N PHE A 465 9.61 12.58 19.20
CA PHE A 465 11.04 12.27 19.33
C PHE A 465 11.51 11.53 18.10
N ALA A 466 12.57 12.06 17.47
CA ALA A 466 13.24 11.47 16.33
C ALA A 466 14.75 11.39 16.57
N ILE A 467 15.36 10.36 16.04
CA ILE A 467 16.78 10.06 16.21
C ILE A 467 17.50 10.23 14.88
N GLU A 468 18.59 10.98 14.89
CA GLU A 468 19.66 10.89 13.90
C GLU A 468 20.65 9.85 14.42
N PRO A 469 20.86 8.72 13.72
CA PRO A 469 21.74 7.65 14.16
C PRO A 469 23.14 8.15 14.54
N TYR A 470 23.68 7.67 15.66
CA TYR A 470 24.99 7.99 16.24
C TYR A 470 25.23 9.46 16.63
N THR A 471 24.27 10.38 16.38
CA THR A 471 24.55 11.81 16.40
C THR A 471 23.69 12.61 17.35
N LYS A 472 22.34 12.47 17.30
CA LYS A 472 21.46 13.30 18.13
C LYS A 472 20.03 12.76 18.30
N LEU A 473 19.42 13.19 19.40
CA LEU A 473 17.99 13.10 19.64
C LEU A 473 17.35 14.49 19.43
N VAL A 474 16.20 14.53 18.77
CA VAL A 474 15.44 15.77 18.51
C VAL A 474 14.03 15.64 19.06
N ALA A 475 13.55 16.65 19.79
CA ALA A 475 12.17 16.80 20.24
C ALA A 475 11.48 17.90 19.45
N ILE A 476 10.32 17.58 18.84
CA ILE A 476 9.61 18.44 17.90
C ILE A 476 8.19 18.67 18.40
N GLN A 477 7.72 19.91 18.40
CA GLN A 477 6.32 20.28 18.62
C GLN A 477 5.53 19.97 17.33
N PRO A 478 4.47 19.13 17.38
CA PRO A 478 3.82 18.62 16.17
C PRO A 478 2.61 19.45 15.68
N ASP A 479 2.43 20.67 16.18
CA ASP A 479 1.28 21.55 15.91
C ASP A 479 1.52 22.57 14.79
N GLY A 480 2.67 22.50 14.11
CA GLY A 480 3.05 23.43 13.05
C GLY A 480 2.43 23.15 11.69
N GLN A 481 2.77 24.00 10.70
CA GLN A 481 2.40 23.85 9.28
C GLN A 481 3.59 24.20 8.38
N GLY A 482 3.75 23.46 7.27
CA GLY A 482 4.83 23.66 6.32
C GLY A 482 6.21 23.32 6.89
N ASP A 483 7.25 24.09 6.56
CA ASP A 483 8.60 23.87 7.09
C ASP A 483 8.74 24.51 8.47
N VAL A 484 8.79 23.66 9.49
CA VAL A 484 8.86 24.07 10.91
C VAL A 484 10.28 23.94 11.50
N THR A 485 11.28 23.71 10.68
CA THR A 485 12.68 23.48 11.10
C THR A 485 13.20 24.54 12.10
N LYS A 486 12.84 25.80 11.91
CA LYS A 486 13.35 26.90 12.73
C LYS A 486 12.43 27.29 13.91
N THR A 487 11.22 26.74 13.96
CA THR A 487 10.17 27.22 14.87
C THR A 487 9.66 26.20 15.86
N HIS A 488 9.71 24.89 15.53
CA HIS A 488 9.05 23.85 16.33
C HIS A 488 10.01 22.79 16.88
N ILE A 489 11.33 22.94 16.72
CA ILE A 489 12.27 22.11 17.45
C ILE A 489 12.32 22.64 18.89
N ALA A 490 11.71 21.89 19.81
CA ALA A 490 11.65 22.25 21.21
C ALA A 490 13.06 22.23 21.84
N TRP A 491 13.79 21.13 21.58
CA TRP A 491 15.18 20.96 21.97
C TRP A 491 15.83 19.84 21.16
N SER A 492 17.16 19.79 21.17
CA SER A 492 17.95 18.70 20.63
C SER A 492 19.20 18.50 21.44
N ILE A 493 19.62 17.24 21.60
CA ILE A 493 20.87 16.87 22.25
C ILE A 493 21.77 16.15 21.25
N LYS A 494 23.06 16.47 21.30
CA LYS A 494 24.10 15.72 20.57
C LYS A 494 24.75 14.76 21.54
N ASP A 495 24.57 13.48 21.28
CA ASP A 495 25.13 12.39 22.07
C ASP A 495 25.24 11.13 21.20
N SER A 496 25.85 10.06 21.71
CA SER A 496 25.76 8.75 21.07
C SER A 496 24.32 8.26 21.10
N THR A 497 23.68 8.21 19.93
CA THR A 497 22.28 7.81 19.81
C THR A 497 22.17 6.48 19.09
N PRO A 498 21.11 5.69 19.34
CA PRO A 498 20.95 4.40 18.69
C PRO A 498 20.86 4.53 17.17
N ASP A 499 21.42 3.56 16.49
CA ASP A 499 21.33 3.37 15.03
C ASP A 499 20.09 2.55 14.61
N ILE A 500 19.64 1.60 15.44
CA ILE A 500 18.52 0.69 15.15
C ILE A 500 17.40 0.84 16.18
N CYS A 501 17.73 0.86 17.47
CA CYS A 501 16.74 0.83 18.54
C CYS A 501 15.93 2.11 18.61
N CYS A 502 14.60 1.97 18.73
CA CYS A 502 13.71 3.10 18.89
C CYS A 502 13.73 3.63 20.33
N PRO A 503 13.47 4.93 20.56
CA PRO A 503 13.34 5.49 21.90
C PRO A 503 12.11 4.92 22.62
N VAL A 504 12.11 4.93 23.96
CA VAL A 504 10.95 4.61 24.80
C VAL A 504 10.81 5.66 25.89
N SER A 505 9.61 5.90 26.40
CA SER A 505 9.35 6.91 27.41
C SER A 505 8.28 6.47 28.40
N ASN A 506 8.39 6.93 29.64
CA ASN A 506 7.34 6.80 30.67
C ASN A 506 6.46 8.07 30.77
N GLY A 507 6.64 9.03 29.87
CA GLY A 507 5.92 10.32 29.88
C GLY A 507 6.68 11.46 30.58
N GLU A 508 7.71 11.18 31.36
CA GLU A 508 8.56 12.15 32.05
C GLU A 508 10.03 12.04 31.62
N LEU A 509 10.46 10.84 31.32
CA LEU A 509 11.81 10.47 30.93
C LEU A 509 11.80 9.80 29.56
N VAL A 510 12.88 9.99 28.81
CA VAL A 510 13.15 9.32 27.53
C VAL A 510 14.41 8.47 27.68
N PHE A 511 14.32 7.21 27.24
CA PHE A 511 15.40 6.26 27.30
C PHE A 511 15.84 5.89 25.89
N LEU A 512 17.16 5.89 25.68
CA LEU A 512 17.82 5.49 24.44
C LEU A 512 18.76 4.32 24.74
N LEU A 513 18.72 3.28 23.89
CA LEU A 513 19.60 2.11 23.98
C LEU A 513 20.39 1.97 22.69
N THR A 514 21.71 2.11 22.74
CA THR A 514 22.56 1.90 21.55
C THR A 514 22.71 0.42 21.24
N SER A 515 23.13 0.11 20.02
CA SER A 515 23.41 -1.28 19.60
C SER A 515 24.57 -1.90 20.37
N GLU A 516 25.50 -1.09 20.85
CA GLU A 516 26.65 -1.53 21.67
C GLU A 516 26.30 -1.69 23.16
N GLY A 517 25.07 -1.32 23.57
CA GLY A 517 24.56 -1.58 24.91
C GLY A 517 24.72 -0.45 25.91
N THR A 518 24.90 0.79 25.46
CA THR A 518 24.81 1.95 26.36
C THR A 518 23.36 2.40 26.47
N LEU A 519 22.84 2.45 27.67
CA LEU A 519 21.50 2.95 27.99
C LEU A 519 21.58 4.37 28.56
N PHE A 520 20.92 5.30 27.92
CA PHE A 520 20.84 6.71 28.35
C PHE A 520 19.45 7.05 28.88
N CYS A 521 19.40 7.98 29.84
CA CYS A 521 18.17 8.55 30.37
C CYS A 521 18.22 10.08 30.31
N TYR A 522 17.18 10.66 29.72
CA TYR A 522 17.02 12.11 29.60
C TYR A 522 15.68 12.55 30.14
N LYS A 523 15.61 13.78 30.66
CA LYS A 523 14.33 14.44 30.95
C LYS A 523 13.59 14.71 29.64
N LEU A 524 12.32 14.37 29.57
CA LEU A 524 11.48 14.60 28.40
C LEU A 524 11.32 16.11 28.13
N ALA A 525 11.21 16.92 29.19
CA ALA A 525 10.91 18.33 29.10
C ALA A 525 11.97 19.16 28.38
N ASP A 526 13.24 18.87 28.60
CA ASP A 526 14.35 19.73 28.20
C ASP A 526 15.59 18.98 27.64
N GLY A 527 15.57 17.65 27.61
CA GLY A 527 16.69 16.85 27.14
C GLY A 527 17.87 16.76 28.13
N THR A 528 17.71 17.19 29.38
CA THR A 528 18.76 17.07 30.40
C THR A 528 19.08 15.60 30.64
N LYS A 529 20.35 15.21 30.43
CA LYS A 529 20.84 13.86 30.72
C LYS A 529 20.88 13.63 32.23
N LEU A 530 20.26 12.56 32.70
CA LEU A 530 20.24 12.21 34.12
C LEU A 530 21.32 11.19 34.45
N TRP A 531 21.43 10.16 33.64
CA TRP A 531 22.41 9.08 33.81
C TRP A 531 22.61 8.31 32.51
N GLU A 532 23.69 7.52 32.48
CA GLU A 532 23.98 6.50 31.48
C GLU A 532 24.43 5.23 32.17
N ARG A 533 24.25 4.08 31.50
CA ARG A 533 24.63 2.76 32.00
C ARG A 533 25.08 1.85 30.88
N GLU A 534 26.26 1.26 31.03
CA GLU A 534 26.78 0.20 30.16
C GLU A 534 26.20 -1.16 30.55
N LEU A 535 25.71 -1.91 29.56
CA LEU A 535 25.15 -3.25 29.74
C LEU A 535 26.09 -4.36 29.28
N ASN A 536 27.16 -4.05 28.53
CA ASN A 536 28.16 -4.96 27.98
C ASN A 536 27.57 -6.09 27.10
N GLU A 537 26.51 -5.81 26.39
CA GLU A 537 25.83 -6.68 25.42
C GLU A 537 25.39 -5.88 24.20
N ASN A 538 25.19 -6.57 23.07
CA ASN A 538 24.68 -5.95 21.85
C ASN A 538 23.17 -6.07 21.76
N PHE A 539 22.52 -5.05 21.16
CA PHE A 539 21.07 -4.94 21.05
C PHE A 539 20.62 -4.56 19.65
N ARG A 540 19.61 -5.28 19.13
CA ARG A 540 18.81 -4.88 17.96
C ARG A 540 17.35 -4.70 18.33
N ALA A 541 16.91 -5.37 19.38
CA ALA A 541 15.57 -5.22 19.90
C ALA A 541 15.41 -3.87 20.61
N SER A 542 14.40 -3.11 20.22
CA SER A 542 14.07 -1.84 20.88
C SER A 542 13.61 -2.07 22.33
N PRO A 543 13.96 -1.19 23.27
CA PRO A 543 13.52 -1.26 24.65
C PRO A 543 12.00 -1.19 24.77
N SER A 544 11.46 -1.87 25.78
CA SER A 544 10.03 -1.84 26.13
C SER A 544 9.85 -1.41 27.59
N MET A 545 8.74 -0.68 27.85
CA MET A 545 8.40 -0.18 29.17
C MET A 545 7.20 -0.95 29.74
N VAL A 546 7.31 -1.39 31.00
CA VAL A 546 6.24 -2.04 31.76
C VAL A 546 6.16 -1.40 33.15
N GLY A 547 5.21 -0.50 33.34
CA GLY A 547 5.15 0.33 34.53
C GLY A 547 6.41 1.19 34.65
N SER A 548 7.17 1.04 35.76
CA SER A 548 8.44 1.74 36.00
C SER A 548 9.67 0.95 35.54
N ARG A 549 9.49 -0.17 34.79
CA ARG A 549 10.57 -1.06 34.40
C ARG A 549 10.82 -1.06 32.91
N LEU A 550 12.11 -1.03 32.55
CA LEU A 550 12.58 -1.32 31.21
C LEU A 550 12.88 -2.82 31.05
N TYR A 551 12.45 -3.37 29.92
CA TYR A 551 12.79 -4.71 29.44
C TYR A 551 13.65 -4.55 28.18
N LEU A 552 14.91 -4.98 28.27
CA LEU A 552 15.93 -4.81 27.24
C LEU A 552 16.44 -6.21 26.84
N LEU A 553 16.17 -6.61 25.60
CA LEU A 553 16.53 -7.95 25.10
C LEU A 553 17.78 -7.84 24.23
N SER A 554 18.88 -8.47 24.66
CA SER A 554 20.13 -8.51 23.89
C SER A 554 20.07 -9.50 22.72
N GLU A 555 21.02 -9.38 21.78
CA GLU A 555 21.17 -10.31 20.65
C GLU A 555 21.40 -11.75 21.13
N LYS A 556 22.06 -11.96 22.26
CA LYS A 556 22.28 -13.30 22.85
C LYS A 556 21.05 -13.87 23.56
N GLY A 557 19.91 -13.18 23.54
CA GLY A 557 18.69 -13.62 24.23
C GLY A 557 18.68 -13.32 25.72
N ILE A 558 19.55 -12.42 26.22
CA ILE A 558 19.56 -12.00 27.60
C ILE A 558 18.58 -10.83 27.78
N MET A 559 17.61 -11.00 28.68
CA MET A 559 16.66 -9.95 29.04
C MET A 559 17.13 -9.26 30.34
N PHE A 560 17.48 -7.99 30.22
CA PHE A 560 17.72 -7.12 31.37
C PHE A 560 16.39 -6.48 31.79
N ILE A 561 16.07 -6.54 33.07
CA ILE A 561 14.90 -5.92 33.66
C ILE A 561 15.38 -4.88 34.66
N LEU A 562 15.17 -3.60 34.31
CA LEU A 562 15.70 -2.49 35.06
C LEU A 562 14.55 -1.66 35.63
N GLU A 563 14.54 -1.39 36.92
CA GLU A 563 13.70 -0.34 37.53
C GLU A 563 14.34 1.02 37.22
N VAL A 564 13.60 1.92 36.60
CA VAL A 564 14.13 3.18 36.10
C VAL A 564 13.35 4.39 36.59
N GLY A 565 14.09 5.44 36.91
CA GLY A 565 13.62 6.73 37.38
C GLY A 565 14.79 7.71 37.35
N THR A 566 14.95 8.49 38.43
CA THR A 566 16.15 9.32 38.63
C THR A 566 17.42 8.51 38.78
N GLU A 567 17.28 7.22 39.10
CA GLU A 567 18.34 6.20 39.19
C GLU A 567 17.94 4.97 38.38
N CYS A 568 18.91 4.13 38.08
CA CYS A 568 18.73 2.88 37.34
C CYS A 568 19.20 1.68 38.18
N LYS A 569 18.26 0.79 38.53
CA LYS A 569 18.57 -0.42 39.32
C LYS A 569 18.21 -1.69 38.54
N GLU A 570 19.13 -2.63 38.45
CA GLU A 570 18.84 -3.95 37.88
C GLU A 570 17.97 -4.76 38.85
N VAL A 571 16.81 -5.21 38.35
CA VAL A 571 15.85 -6.01 39.11
C VAL A 571 16.10 -7.49 38.85
N ALA A 572 16.34 -7.84 37.59
CA ALA A 572 16.59 -9.22 37.19
C ALA A 572 17.32 -9.26 35.85
N ARG A 573 17.93 -10.42 35.60
CA ARG A 573 18.53 -10.80 34.33
C ARG A 573 18.09 -12.24 34.02
N CYS A 574 17.45 -12.46 32.89
CA CYS A 574 16.95 -13.76 32.48
C CYS A 574 17.48 -14.09 31.09
N GLU A 575 17.68 -15.35 30.78
CA GLU A 575 18.21 -15.80 29.51
C GLU A 575 17.16 -16.58 28.72
N LEU A 576 17.31 -16.62 27.42
CA LEU A 576 16.70 -17.58 26.52
C LEU A 576 17.81 -18.47 25.95
N ASP A 577 17.43 -19.61 25.41
CA ASP A 577 18.36 -20.59 24.84
C ASP A 577 18.66 -20.35 23.35
N GLU A 578 18.39 -19.16 22.84
CA GLU A 578 18.70 -18.77 21.45
C GLU A 578 18.86 -17.24 21.28
N GLU A 579 19.48 -16.83 20.17
CA GLU A 579 19.65 -15.44 19.80
C GLU A 579 18.32 -14.77 19.43
N CYS A 580 18.21 -13.46 19.72
CA CYS A 580 17.02 -12.67 19.56
C CYS A 580 17.31 -11.30 18.95
N ASN A 581 16.66 -10.97 17.83
CA ASN A 581 16.79 -9.67 17.18
C ASN A 581 15.48 -8.86 17.20
N ALA A 582 14.36 -9.50 17.52
CA ALA A 582 13.04 -8.91 17.49
C ALA A 582 12.64 -8.30 18.85
N SER A 583 12.02 -7.14 18.83
CA SER A 583 11.46 -6.52 20.04
C SER A 583 10.33 -7.36 20.62
N PRO A 584 10.27 -7.58 21.94
CA PRO A 584 9.20 -8.34 22.59
C PRO A 584 7.83 -7.70 22.45
N ALA A 585 6.78 -8.53 22.59
CA ALA A 585 5.39 -8.07 22.71
C ALA A 585 4.85 -8.38 24.11
N PHE A 586 3.97 -7.52 24.62
CA PHE A 586 3.40 -7.60 25.96
C PHE A 586 1.88 -7.55 25.90
N ALA A 587 1.24 -8.64 26.28
CA ALA A 587 -0.21 -8.71 26.34
C ALA A 587 -0.66 -9.70 27.42
N ASP A 588 -1.77 -9.43 28.08
CA ASP A 588 -2.41 -10.30 29.08
C ASP A 588 -1.43 -10.77 30.19
N GLY A 589 -0.55 -9.88 30.64
CA GLY A 589 0.47 -10.20 31.66
C GLY A 589 1.57 -11.18 31.22
N ARG A 590 1.72 -11.37 29.92
CA ARG A 590 2.73 -12.26 29.31
C ARG A 590 3.70 -11.49 28.44
N ILE A 591 4.86 -12.09 28.21
CA ILE A 591 5.87 -11.63 27.25
C ILE A 591 5.93 -12.65 26.11
N TYR A 592 5.82 -12.18 24.88
CA TYR A 592 6.03 -12.98 23.69
C TYR A 592 7.32 -12.54 23.01
N ILE A 593 8.25 -13.47 22.82
CA ILE A 593 9.58 -13.20 22.30
C ILE A 593 9.82 -14.08 21.07
N ARG A 594 10.22 -13.47 19.97
CA ARG A 594 10.70 -14.19 18.79
C ARG A 594 12.22 -14.29 18.86
N GLY A 595 12.73 -15.53 18.98
CA GLY A 595 14.10 -15.85 18.69
C GLY A 595 14.32 -16.11 17.19
N LEU A 596 15.50 -16.52 16.78
CA LEU A 596 15.81 -16.82 15.38
C LEU A 596 14.99 -17.99 14.84
N GLN A 597 14.68 -18.99 15.67
CA GLN A 597 13.98 -20.21 15.27
C GLN A 597 12.65 -20.43 16.00
N SER A 598 12.46 -19.80 17.15
CA SER A 598 11.34 -20.10 18.04
C SER A 598 10.58 -18.87 18.47
N LEU A 599 9.30 -19.07 18.80
CA LEU A 599 8.46 -18.12 19.50
C LEU A 599 8.26 -18.61 20.93
N TYR A 600 8.54 -17.75 21.90
CA TYR A 600 8.41 -18.04 23.34
C TYR A 600 7.21 -17.29 23.93
N CYS A 601 6.53 -17.90 24.88
CA CYS A 601 5.61 -17.23 25.77
C CYS A 601 6.13 -17.36 27.21
N ILE A 602 6.43 -16.22 27.81
CA ILE A 602 6.85 -16.11 29.20
C ILE A 602 5.65 -15.63 30.02
N GLY A 603 5.36 -16.31 31.10
CA GLY A 603 4.20 -15.99 31.93
C GLY A 603 4.21 -16.74 33.24
N LYS A 604 3.30 -16.37 34.12
CA LYS A 604 3.01 -17.19 35.30
C LYS A 604 2.10 -18.33 34.87
N GLY A 605 2.48 -19.59 35.21
CA GLY A 605 1.60 -20.74 35.01
C GLY A 605 0.25 -20.47 35.65
N ALA A 606 -0.82 -21.02 35.07
CA ALA A 606 -2.16 -20.93 35.63
C ALA A 606 -2.19 -21.65 36.98
N SER A 607 -1.66 -21.03 38.03
CA SER A 607 -1.93 -21.42 39.38
C SER A 607 -3.40 -21.03 39.66
N GLY A 608 -4.30 -22.00 39.46
CA GLY A 608 -5.67 -21.93 39.97
C GLY A 608 -6.43 -20.64 39.60
N ARG A 609 -7.23 -20.66 38.53
CA ARG A 609 -8.45 -19.84 38.59
C ARG A 609 -9.30 -20.43 39.72
N PRO A 610 -9.74 -19.58 40.70
CA PRO A 610 -10.67 -20.03 41.72
C PRO A 610 -11.97 -20.51 41.09
#